data_7542410e0ff33116594ed47b230d5424
#
_entry.id   7542410e0ff33116594ed47b230d5424
#
_cell.length_a   1.000
_cell.length_b   1.000
_cell.length_c   1.000
_cell.angle_alpha   90.00
_cell.angle_beta   90.00
_cell.angle_gamma   90.00
#
_symmetry.space_group_name_H-M   'P 1'
#
loop_
_entity.id
_entity.type
_entity.pdbx_description
1 polymer ?
#
loop_
_entity_poly.entity_id
_entity_poly.type
_entity_poly.pdbx_seq_one_letter_code
_entity_poly.pdbx_strand_id
1 'polypeptide(L)'
;MEVGEEWREWQEENDPVGRENYNAWIFTADFAGASLHGTSMWFGVANNWENFTKSHFNWVRNGADMSKKFEKVMGPSNCLGHLMGVMFPTRQAEGWEPGDVRPVFTSLCTATENTSLMDFNSAYSKMNAFLDAGGMSDKVAMFNIFPVAGQTSDYDFATMMVLRDDDALGELA
;
A
#
# COMPACT_ATOMS: atom_id res chain seq x y z
N MET A 1 3.68 -0.52 -17.53
CA MET A 1 4.29 -1.86 -17.28
C MET A 1 5.79 -1.83 -17.54
N GLU A 2 6.23 -1.36 -18.70
CA GLU A 2 7.65 -1.30 -19.10
C GLU A 2 8.56 -0.61 -18.05
N VAL A 3 8.21 0.57 -17.56
CA VAL A 3 9.03 1.30 -16.56
C VAL A 3 9.12 0.57 -15.20
N GLY A 4 8.13 -0.23 -14.85
CA GLY A 4 8.16 -1.04 -13.62
C GLY A 4 9.12 -2.23 -13.74
N GLU A 5 9.24 -2.82 -14.92
CA GLU A 5 10.21 -3.88 -15.21
C GLU A 5 11.62 -3.32 -15.19
N GLU A 6 11.87 -2.20 -15.89
CA GLU A 6 13.15 -1.49 -15.86
C GLU A 6 13.56 -1.07 -14.44
N TRP A 7 12.60 -0.71 -13.58
CA TRP A 7 12.90 -0.40 -12.19
C TRP A 7 13.31 -1.64 -11.39
N ARG A 8 12.70 -2.79 -11.63
CA ARG A 8 13.12 -4.05 -10.98
C ARG A 8 14.53 -4.47 -11.42
N GLU A 9 14.84 -4.34 -12.71
CA GLU A 9 16.20 -4.58 -13.23
C GLU A 9 17.21 -3.62 -12.59
N TRP A 10 16.84 -2.33 -12.49
CA TRP A 10 17.67 -1.35 -11.80
C TRP A 10 17.92 -1.72 -10.33
N GLN A 11 16.89 -2.21 -9.62
CA GLN A 11 17.05 -2.66 -8.24
C GLN A 11 18.00 -3.86 -8.14
N GLU A 12 17.92 -4.83 -9.02
CA GLU A 12 18.81 -5.99 -9.04
C GLU A 12 20.27 -5.59 -9.20
N GLU A 13 20.55 -4.60 -10.02
CA GLU A 13 21.90 -4.12 -10.29
C GLU A 13 22.44 -3.15 -9.23
N ASN A 14 21.57 -2.29 -8.71
CA ASN A 14 21.99 -1.12 -7.95
C ASN A 14 21.49 -1.11 -6.51
N ASP A 15 20.43 -1.84 -6.17
CA ASP A 15 19.81 -1.83 -4.85
C ASP A 15 19.38 -3.22 -4.39
N PRO A 16 20.32 -4.15 -4.15
CA PRO A 16 19.97 -5.49 -3.69
C PRO A 16 19.19 -5.51 -2.37
N VAL A 17 19.42 -4.53 -1.48
CA VAL A 17 18.64 -4.40 -0.24
C VAL A 17 17.19 -4.04 -0.56
N GLY A 18 16.95 -3.09 -1.45
CA GLY A 18 15.61 -2.73 -1.91
C GLY A 18 14.94 -3.90 -2.64
N ARG A 19 15.67 -4.58 -3.51
CA ARG A 19 15.14 -5.74 -4.25
C ARG A 19 14.58 -6.83 -3.35
N GLU A 20 15.24 -7.12 -2.24
CA GLU A 20 14.83 -8.16 -1.30
C GLU A 20 13.80 -7.69 -0.27
N ASN A 21 13.79 -6.40 0.07
CA ASN A 21 13.09 -5.90 1.27
C ASN A 21 12.09 -4.78 1.00
N TYR A 22 11.96 -4.32 -0.25
CA TYR A 22 11.06 -3.24 -0.62
C TYR A 22 10.17 -3.68 -1.78
N ASN A 23 8.86 -3.66 -1.54
CA ASN A 23 7.85 -3.89 -2.55
C ASN A 23 7.09 -2.60 -2.82
N ALA A 24 6.70 -2.38 -4.08
CA ALA A 24 5.93 -1.21 -4.44
C ALA A 24 4.80 -1.56 -5.42
N TRP A 25 3.73 -0.79 -5.31
CA TRP A 25 2.55 -0.87 -6.16
C TRP A 25 2.15 0.54 -6.62
N ILE A 26 1.51 0.61 -7.77
CA ILE A 26 0.84 1.82 -8.23
C ILE A 26 -0.65 1.58 -8.08
N PHE A 27 -1.30 2.40 -7.28
CA PHE A 27 -2.76 2.41 -7.16
C PHE A 27 -3.32 3.47 -8.09
N THR A 28 -4.33 3.10 -8.87
CA THR A 28 -5.14 4.01 -9.68
C THR A 28 -6.50 4.19 -9.01
N ALA A 29 -7.02 5.41 -9.02
CA ALA A 29 -8.28 5.72 -8.39
C ALA A 29 -9.43 5.50 -9.39
N ASP A 30 -10.15 4.37 -9.29
CA ASP A 30 -11.28 4.05 -10.17
C ASP A 30 -12.62 4.53 -9.57
N PHE A 31 -12.84 4.27 -8.27
CA PHE A 31 -14.05 4.69 -7.56
C PHE A 31 -13.70 5.71 -6.47
N ALA A 32 -13.30 6.89 -6.89
CA ALA A 32 -12.89 7.96 -5.99
C ALA A 32 -13.67 9.24 -6.26
N GLY A 33 -13.69 10.14 -5.29
CA GLY A 33 -14.24 11.47 -5.48
C GLY A 33 -13.55 12.21 -6.63
N ALA A 34 -14.25 13.14 -7.26
CA ALA A 34 -13.79 13.84 -8.48
C ALA A 34 -12.37 14.45 -8.35
N SER A 35 -11.92 14.79 -7.15
CA SER A 35 -10.57 15.33 -6.88
C SER A 35 -9.46 14.31 -7.05
N LEU A 36 -9.75 13.01 -7.02
CA LEU A 36 -8.77 11.94 -7.15
C LEU A 36 -8.82 11.24 -8.51
N HIS A 37 -9.80 11.56 -9.35
CA HIS A 37 -9.90 11.01 -10.70
C HIS A 37 -8.63 11.35 -11.51
N GLY A 38 -8.04 10.31 -12.12
CA GLY A 38 -6.82 10.44 -12.90
C GLY A 38 -5.55 10.61 -12.07
N THR A 39 -5.62 10.44 -10.76
CA THR A 39 -4.44 10.40 -9.89
C THR A 39 -3.94 8.97 -9.72
N SER A 40 -2.63 8.83 -9.54
CA SER A 40 -2.00 7.58 -9.16
C SER A 40 -1.22 7.77 -7.86
N MET A 41 -1.19 6.76 -7.03
CA MET A 41 -0.44 6.75 -5.79
C MET A 41 0.65 5.68 -5.86
N TRP A 42 1.90 6.07 -5.62
CA TRP A 42 2.96 5.12 -5.36
C TRP A 42 2.85 4.65 -3.91
N PHE A 43 2.68 3.35 -3.72
CA PHE A 43 2.63 2.73 -2.42
C PHE A 43 3.79 1.76 -2.26
N GLY A 44 4.72 2.08 -1.37
CA GLY A 44 5.91 1.28 -1.12
C GLY A 44 5.97 0.76 0.31
N VAL A 45 6.37 -0.49 0.48
CA VAL A 45 6.50 -1.15 1.77
C VAL A 45 7.89 -1.74 1.92
N ALA A 46 8.58 -1.36 2.99
CA ALA A 46 9.83 -1.99 3.41
C ALA A 46 9.62 -2.83 4.68
N ASN A 47 10.38 -3.90 4.81
CA ASN A 47 10.27 -4.81 5.95
C ASN A 47 10.62 -4.16 7.30
N ASN A 48 11.47 -3.13 7.30
CA ASN A 48 11.84 -2.36 8.48
C ASN A 48 12.48 -1.02 8.09
N TRP A 49 12.66 -0.13 9.06
CA TRP A 49 13.24 1.20 8.88
C TRP A 49 14.69 1.18 8.37
N GLU A 50 15.50 0.22 8.78
CA GLU A 50 16.88 0.12 8.34
C GLU A 50 16.95 -0.17 6.84
N ASN A 51 16.19 -1.15 6.35
CA ASN A 51 16.13 -1.50 4.94
C ASN A 51 15.52 -0.37 4.11
N PHE A 52 14.44 0.26 4.60
CA PHE A 52 13.88 1.45 3.96
C PHE A 52 14.93 2.55 3.81
N THR A 53 15.64 2.88 4.86
CA THR A 53 16.64 3.95 4.86
C THR A 53 17.78 3.66 3.89
N LYS A 54 18.30 2.44 3.89
CA LYS A 54 19.36 2.01 2.97
C LYS A 54 18.92 2.12 1.52
N SER A 55 17.76 1.58 1.18
CA SER A 55 17.20 1.63 -0.17
C SER A 55 16.87 3.06 -0.60
N HIS A 56 16.24 3.86 0.28
CA HIS A 56 15.93 5.26 0.00
C HIS A 56 17.18 6.10 -0.28
N PHE A 57 18.22 6.01 0.55
CA PHE A 57 19.46 6.73 0.29
C PHE A 57 20.20 6.25 -0.94
N ASN A 58 20.10 4.97 -1.26
CA ASN A 58 20.64 4.44 -2.51
C ASN A 58 19.89 5.02 -3.72
N TRP A 59 18.55 5.06 -3.67
CA TRP A 59 17.73 5.71 -4.69
C TRP A 59 18.11 7.19 -4.89
N VAL A 60 18.23 7.95 -3.81
CA VAL A 60 18.62 9.37 -3.88
C VAL A 60 19.98 9.57 -4.55
N ARG A 61 20.92 8.66 -4.33
CA ARG A 61 22.27 8.77 -4.89
C ARG A 61 22.38 8.28 -6.32
N ASN A 62 21.68 7.20 -6.66
CA ASN A 62 21.92 6.43 -7.88
C ASN A 62 20.69 6.34 -8.79
N GLY A 63 19.50 6.73 -8.33
CA GLY A 63 18.23 6.55 -9.03
C GLY A 63 17.85 7.67 -10.02
N ALA A 64 18.72 8.66 -10.26
CA ALA A 64 18.36 9.86 -11.03
C ALA A 64 17.89 9.55 -12.47
N ASP A 65 18.51 8.60 -13.16
CA ASP A 65 18.12 8.25 -14.53
C ASP A 65 16.84 7.41 -14.54
N MET A 66 16.63 6.57 -13.56
CA MET A 66 15.39 5.83 -13.39
C MET A 66 14.23 6.78 -13.03
N SER A 67 14.47 7.79 -12.18
CA SER A 67 13.50 8.84 -11.86
C SER A 67 13.00 9.57 -13.11
N LYS A 68 13.91 9.92 -14.05
CA LYS A 68 13.53 10.53 -15.34
C LYS A 68 12.65 9.62 -16.20
N LYS A 69 12.84 8.30 -16.12
CA LYS A 69 11.97 7.35 -16.82
C LYS A 69 10.56 7.33 -16.22
N PHE A 70 10.45 7.35 -14.90
CA PHE A 70 9.15 7.50 -14.23
C PHE A 70 8.46 8.81 -14.59
N GLU A 71 9.18 9.94 -14.59
CA GLU A 71 8.64 11.25 -14.97
C GLU A 71 8.07 11.27 -16.40
N LYS A 72 8.66 10.53 -17.34
CA LYS A 72 8.13 10.44 -18.71
C LYS A 72 6.78 9.73 -18.78
N VAL A 73 6.53 8.76 -17.90
CA VAL A 73 5.31 7.95 -17.90
C VAL A 73 4.22 8.61 -17.04
N MET A 74 4.62 9.13 -15.87
CA MET A 74 3.69 9.69 -14.88
C MET A 74 3.46 11.20 -15.06
N GLY A 75 4.19 11.82 -15.96
CA GLY A 75 4.22 13.28 -16.12
C GLY A 75 5.11 13.96 -15.06
N PRO A 76 5.29 15.29 -15.15
CA PRO A 76 6.04 16.02 -14.14
C PRO A 76 5.40 15.76 -12.77
N SER A 77 6.21 15.28 -11.85
CA SER A 77 5.77 14.83 -10.53
C SER A 77 5.16 15.99 -9.73
N ASN A 78 3.89 16.19 -9.89
CA ASN A 78 3.07 16.95 -8.95
C ASN A 78 2.74 16.03 -7.76
N CYS A 79 3.78 15.54 -7.06
CA CYS A 79 3.57 14.84 -5.80
C CYS A 79 2.91 15.81 -4.83
N LEU A 80 1.62 15.64 -4.60
CA LEU A 80 0.81 16.49 -3.73
C LEU A 80 1.18 16.31 -2.25
N GLY A 81 1.89 15.22 -1.92
CA GLY A 81 2.36 14.96 -0.57
C GLY A 81 3.01 13.58 -0.45
N HIS A 82 3.72 13.39 0.64
CA HIS A 82 4.29 12.12 1.05
C HIS A 82 3.78 11.77 2.45
N LEU A 83 3.35 10.55 2.63
CA LEU A 83 2.98 10.01 3.92
C LEU A 83 3.85 8.79 4.20
N MET A 84 4.45 8.76 5.38
CA MET A 84 5.15 7.59 5.90
C MET A 84 4.38 7.04 7.09
N GLY A 85 4.17 5.74 7.10
CA GLY A 85 3.43 5.08 8.16
C GLY A 85 4.00 3.72 8.51
N VAL A 86 3.55 3.18 9.63
CA VAL A 86 3.78 1.79 10.02
C VAL A 86 2.54 0.99 9.65
N MET A 87 2.74 -0.07 8.86
CA MET A 87 1.67 -0.94 8.42
C MET A 87 1.60 -2.19 9.30
N PHE A 88 0.41 -2.48 9.81
CA PHE A 88 0.11 -3.67 10.59
C PHE A 88 -0.92 -4.53 9.87
N PRO A 89 -0.61 -5.81 9.57
CA PRO A 89 -1.61 -6.72 9.04
C PRO A 89 -2.64 -7.05 10.12
N THR A 90 -3.92 -6.85 9.81
CA THR A 90 -5.05 -7.26 10.65
C THR A 90 -5.71 -8.53 10.13
N ARG A 91 -5.45 -8.86 8.85
CA ARG A 91 -5.78 -10.12 8.20
C ARG A 91 -4.76 -10.40 7.10
N GLN A 92 -4.24 -11.60 7.06
CA GLN A 92 -3.37 -12.09 6.00
C GLN A 92 -4.15 -13.09 5.13
N ALA A 93 -3.92 -13.02 3.83
CA ALA A 93 -4.36 -14.05 2.89
C ALA A 93 -3.13 -14.77 2.34
N GLU A 94 -3.23 -16.07 2.22
CA GLU A 94 -2.14 -16.94 1.76
C GLU A 94 -2.27 -17.28 0.27
N GLY A 95 -1.16 -17.62 -0.36
CA GLY A 95 -1.14 -18.12 -1.74
C GLY A 95 -1.39 -17.07 -2.82
N TRP A 96 -1.18 -15.79 -2.51
CA TRP A 96 -1.32 -14.72 -3.49
C TRP A 96 -0.03 -14.52 -4.28
N GLU A 97 -0.15 -14.55 -5.61
CA GLU A 97 1.00 -14.35 -6.49
C GLU A 97 1.32 -12.85 -6.65
N PRO A 98 2.60 -12.48 -6.69
CA PRO A 98 3.02 -11.12 -6.99
C PRO A 98 2.66 -10.71 -8.42
N GLY A 99 2.31 -9.44 -8.61
CA GLY A 99 2.12 -8.85 -9.93
C GLY A 99 0.69 -8.84 -10.45
N ASP A 100 -0.26 -9.49 -9.78
CA ASP A 100 -1.67 -9.43 -10.14
C ASP A 100 -2.25 -8.04 -9.88
N VAL A 101 -3.20 -7.62 -10.72
CA VAL A 101 -4.04 -6.46 -10.48
C VAL A 101 -5.11 -6.86 -9.47
N ARG A 102 -5.25 -6.07 -8.41
CA ARG A 102 -6.17 -6.38 -7.30
C ARG A 102 -7.02 -5.18 -6.94
N PRO A 103 -8.31 -5.36 -6.69
CA PRO A 103 -9.14 -4.32 -6.10
C PRO A 103 -8.64 -3.95 -4.69
N VAL A 104 -8.52 -2.66 -4.43
CA VAL A 104 -8.07 -2.13 -3.14
C VAL A 104 -9.03 -1.06 -2.65
N PHE A 105 -9.51 -1.21 -1.43
CA PHE A 105 -10.31 -0.21 -0.74
C PHE A 105 -9.50 0.41 0.38
N THR A 106 -9.43 1.74 0.38
CA THR A 106 -8.75 2.48 1.43
C THR A 106 -9.74 3.42 2.11
N SER A 107 -9.78 3.39 3.43
CA SER A 107 -10.56 4.29 4.26
C SER A 107 -9.65 5.05 5.21
N LEU A 108 -9.83 6.35 5.29
CA LEU A 108 -9.18 7.20 6.27
C LEU A 108 -10.06 7.26 7.51
N CYS A 109 -9.51 6.95 8.66
CA CYS A 109 -10.25 6.72 9.89
C CYS A 109 -9.75 7.62 11.02
N THR A 110 -10.71 8.11 11.80
CA THR A 110 -10.45 8.80 13.07
C THR A 110 -10.94 7.92 14.21
N ALA A 111 -10.08 7.67 15.19
CA ALA A 111 -10.47 6.92 16.36
C ALA A 111 -11.45 7.76 17.22
N THR A 112 -12.46 7.11 17.77
CA THR A 112 -13.34 7.78 18.73
C THR A 112 -12.61 8.00 20.06
N GLU A 113 -13.02 9.02 20.80
CA GLU A 113 -12.48 9.27 22.14
C GLU A 113 -12.54 7.99 23.00
N ASN A 114 -11.45 7.71 23.69
CA ASN A 114 -11.28 6.52 24.54
C ASN A 114 -11.16 5.17 23.82
N THR A 115 -10.95 5.14 22.49
CA THR A 115 -10.66 3.88 21.79
C THR A 115 -9.32 3.32 22.23
N SER A 116 -9.31 2.09 22.73
CA SER A 116 -8.11 1.37 23.14
C SER A 116 -7.64 0.39 22.08
N LEU A 117 -6.39 -0.07 22.18
CA LEU A 117 -5.89 -1.16 21.34
C LEU A 117 -6.71 -2.46 21.47
N MET A 118 -7.31 -2.70 22.65
CA MET A 118 -8.18 -3.86 22.84
C MET A 118 -9.49 -3.73 22.05
N ASP A 119 -10.02 -2.52 21.89
CA ASP A 119 -11.20 -2.27 21.09
C ASP A 119 -10.91 -2.51 19.60
N PHE A 120 -9.76 -2.07 19.10
CA PHE A 120 -9.28 -2.39 17.74
C PHE A 120 -9.19 -3.90 17.54
N ASN A 121 -8.50 -4.62 18.43
CA ASN A 121 -8.34 -6.07 18.31
C ASN A 121 -9.70 -6.79 18.33
N SER A 122 -10.61 -6.35 19.20
CA SER A 122 -11.98 -6.90 19.27
C SER A 122 -12.75 -6.66 17.98
N ALA A 123 -12.68 -5.47 17.42
CA ALA A 123 -13.34 -5.11 16.16
C ALA A 123 -12.82 -5.96 14.99
N TYR A 124 -11.49 -6.07 14.84
CA TYR A 124 -10.89 -6.87 13.77
C TYR A 124 -11.14 -8.36 13.94
N SER A 125 -11.16 -8.88 15.16
CA SER A 125 -11.53 -10.29 15.41
C SER A 125 -12.95 -10.59 14.94
N LYS A 126 -13.90 -9.69 15.20
CA LYS A 126 -15.29 -9.83 14.72
C LYS A 126 -15.39 -9.72 13.19
N MET A 127 -14.66 -8.79 12.60
CA MET A 127 -14.61 -8.63 11.14
C MET A 127 -14.03 -9.88 10.48
N ASN A 128 -12.93 -10.40 11.00
CA ASN A 128 -12.30 -11.62 10.48
C ASN A 128 -13.23 -12.82 10.58
N ALA A 129 -13.92 -13.00 11.73
CA ALA A 129 -14.90 -14.07 11.90
C ALA A 129 -16.08 -13.94 10.92
N PHE A 130 -16.53 -12.73 10.64
CA PHE A 130 -17.58 -12.46 9.66
C PHE A 130 -17.12 -12.83 8.24
N LEU A 131 -15.93 -12.40 7.85
CA LEU A 131 -15.35 -12.73 6.53
C LEU A 131 -15.12 -14.24 6.36
N ASP A 132 -14.66 -14.93 7.42
CA ASP A 132 -14.46 -16.38 7.40
C ASP A 132 -15.78 -17.12 7.23
N ALA A 133 -16.82 -16.71 7.96
CA ALA A 133 -18.18 -17.28 7.83
C ALA A 133 -18.77 -17.04 6.42
N GLY A 134 -18.39 -15.95 5.77
CA GLY A 134 -18.77 -15.64 4.39
C GLY A 134 -17.93 -16.33 3.31
N GLY A 135 -16.96 -17.20 3.66
CA GLY A 135 -16.10 -17.89 2.70
C GLY A 135 -15.00 -17.00 2.11
N MET A 136 -14.63 -15.92 2.79
CA MET A 136 -13.65 -14.94 2.32
C MET A 136 -12.24 -15.15 2.92
N SER A 137 -11.96 -16.33 3.50
CA SER A 137 -10.74 -16.57 4.27
C SER A 137 -9.45 -16.32 3.48
N ASP A 138 -9.40 -16.75 2.23
CA ASP A 138 -8.25 -16.63 1.33
C ASP A 138 -8.40 -15.50 0.29
N LYS A 139 -9.50 -14.75 0.35
CA LYS A 139 -9.87 -13.75 -0.66
C LYS A 139 -9.62 -12.31 -0.23
N VAL A 140 -9.39 -12.08 1.06
CA VAL A 140 -9.26 -10.74 1.63
C VAL A 140 -8.02 -10.64 2.51
N ALA A 141 -7.16 -9.66 2.23
CA ALA A 141 -6.13 -9.20 3.16
C ALA A 141 -6.50 -7.81 3.70
N MET A 142 -6.16 -7.52 4.95
CA MET A 142 -6.45 -6.22 5.57
C MET A 142 -5.24 -5.70 6.34
N PHE A 143 -5.05 -4.40 6.26
CA PHE A 143 -3.94 -3.70 6.91
C PHE A 143 -4.42 -2.39 7.53
N ASN A 144 -3.81 -2.01 8.64
CA ASN A 144 -3.88 -0.66 9.18
C ASN A 144 -2.55 0.05 8.96
N ILE A 145 -2.61 1.30 8.56
CA ILE A 145 -1.45 2.16 8.33
C ILE A 145 -1.56 3.35 9.28
N PHE A 146 -0.63 3.41 10.24
CA PHE A 146 -0.55 4.52 11.20
C PHE A 146 0.50 5.52 10.72
N PRO A 147 0.13 6.77 10.44
CA PRO A 147 1.06 7.80 9.98
C PRO A 147 2.07 8.12 11.08
N VAL A 148 3.35 8.22 10.71
CA VAL A 148 4.44 8.60 11.64
C VAL A 148 5.21 9.83 11.18
N ALA A 149 5.17 10.14 9.88
CA ALA A 149 5.81 11.33 9.32
C ALA A 149 5.17 11.73 7.98
N GLY A 150 5.31 12.98 7.59
CA GLY A 150 4.80 13.51 6.34
C GLY A 150 3.79 14.63 6.55
N GLN A 151 2.85 14.77 5.62
CA GLN A 151 1.80 15.78 5.70
C GLN A 151 0.87 15.51 6.88
N THR A 152 0.51 16.54 7.64
CA THR A 152 -0.52 16.42 8.68
C THR A 152 -1.84 16.03 8.04
N SER A 153 -2.47 15.01 8.61
CA SER A 153 -3.75 14.48 8.14
C SER A 153 -4.82 14.65 9.22
N ASP A 154 -6.05 14.83 8.79
CA ASP A 154 -7.21 14.90 9.68
C ASP A 154 -7.71 13.50 10.09
N TYR A 155 -6.84 12.49 10.01
CA TYR A 155 -7.15 11.11 10.37
C TYR A 155 -6.02 10.48 11.20
N ASP A 156 -6.38 9.52 12.04
CA ASP A 156 -5.43 8.85 12.94
C ASP A 156 -4.77 7.63 12.27
N PHE A 157 -5.48 6.97 11.37
CA PHE A 157 -4.97 5.83 10.61
C PHE A 157 -5.74 5.62 9.32
N ALA A 158 -5.17 4.85 8.41
CA ALA A 158 -5.85 4.34 7.24
C ALA A 158 -6.07 2.83 7.38
N THR A 159 -7.23 2.33 6.95
CA THR A 159 -7.49 0.91 6.75
C THR A 159 -7.44 0.60 5.27
N MET A 160 -6.70 -0.41 4.89
CA MET A 160 -6.61 -0.90 3.53
C MET A 160 -7.12 -2.34 3.48
N MET A 161 -8.10 -2.60 2.61
CA MET A 161 -8.59 -3.92 2.29
C MET A 161 -8.19 -4.23 0.85
N VAL A 162 -7.50 -5.34 0.65
CA VAL A 162 -7.08 -5.84 -0.66
C VAL A 162 -7.85 -7.10 -0.95
N LEU A 163 -8.50 -7.17 -2.10
CA LEU A 163 -9.22 -8.36 -2.56
C LEU A 163 -8.34 -9.17 -3.50
N ARG A 164 -8.50 -10.48 -3.51
CA ARG A 164 -7.72 -11.37 -4.36
C ARG A 164 -7.91 -11.08 -5.85
N ASP A 165 -9.15 -10.84 -6.26
CA ASP A 165 -9.58 -10.66 -7.64
C ASP A 165 -10.95 -9.96 -7.71
N ASP A 166 -11.46 -9.77 -8.92
CA ASP A 166 -12.77 -9.15 -9.16
C ASP A 166 -13.93 -10.06 -8.72
N ASP A 167 -13.76 -11.38 -8.74
CA ASP A 167 -14.76 -12.32 -8.25
C ASP A 167 -14.97 -12.16 -6.74
N ALA A 168 -13.88 -11.97 -5.99
CA ALA A 168 -13.94 -11.68 -4.56
C ALA A 168 -14.67 -10.36 -4.26
N LEU A 169 -14.58 -9.36 -5.16
CA LEU A 169 -15.35 -8.13 -5.06
C LEU A 169 -16.85 -8.39 -5.24
N GLY A 170 -17.22 -9.22 -6.21
CA GLY A 170 -18.63 -9.59 -6.44
C GLY A 170 -19.26 -10.37 -5.29
N GLU A 171 -18.47 -11.20 -4.60
CA GLU A 171 -18.94 -11.95 -3.42
C GLU A 171 -19.08 -11.09 -2.15
N LEU A 172 -18.34 -9.97 -2.07
CA LEU A 172 -18.41 -9.06 -0.93
C LEU A 172 -19.61 -8.10 -1.01
N ALA A 173 -20.15 -7.85 -2.19
CA ALA A 173 -21.25 -6.92 -2.47
C ALA A 173 -22.62 -7.54 -2.18
#